data_c287b9accaa0ddbe086f793807c3cde1
#
_entry.id   c287b9accaa0ddbe086f793807c3cde1
#
_cell.length_a   1.000
_cell.length_b   1.000
_cell.length_c   1.000
_cell.angle_alpha   90.00
_cell.angle_beta   90.00
_cell.angle_gamma   90.00
#
_symmetry.space_group_name_H-M   'P 1'
#
loop_
_entity.id
_entity.type
_entity.pdbx_description
1 polymer ?
#
loop_
_entity_poly.entity_id
_entity_poly.type
_entity_poly.pdbx_seq_one_letter_code
_entity_poly.pdbx_strand_id
1 'polypeptide(L)'
;MSNYFNTLSLREKLGQLGKCRFMKREEFNDGCNFIKDWNIVIVGCGAQGLNQGLNMRDSGLNISYALREAAITSKRQSWQWATENGFTVGTYEELIPQADLVLNLTPDKQHTSAVTAVMPHMKQGSTLAYSHGFNIVEEGMQIRSDITVVMVAPKCPGTEVREEYKRGFGVPTLIAVHPENDPQGNGLAIAKAYASATGGDRAGVLESSFIAEVKSDLMGEQTILCGMLQTAAVLGHKQLVEQGVDAGYARKLLQYGLETTTEGLKHGGITNMMDRLSNPAKIKAFDMSEELKVILRPLFEKHMDDIIEGRFSATMMEDWANDDVNLLTWRAETAETSFELAPDCDTEITEQ
;
A
#
# COMPACT_ATOMS: atom_id res chain seq x y z
N MET A 1 16.94 -16.62 1.33
CA MET A 1 15.66 -17.38 1.34
C MET A 1 15.18 -17.50 -0.09
N SER A 2 14.50 -18.59 -0.48
CA SER A 2 14.01 -18.67 -1.86
C SER A 2 12.72 -17.86 -1.95
N ASN A 3 12.74 -16.82 -2.76
CA ASN A 3 11.60 -16.03 -3.14
C ASN A 3 10.54 -16.95 -3.80
N TYR A 4 9.28 -16.91 -3.33
CA TYR A 4 8.19 -17.78 -3.82
C TYR A 4 8.04 -17.71 -5.34
N PHE A 5 8.10 -16.51 -5.91
CA PHE A 5 8.01 -16.33 -7.36
C PHE A 5 9.05 -17.16 -8.11
N ASN A 6 10.29 -17.23 -7.61
CA ASN A 6 11.37 -17.94 -8.27
C ASN A 6 11.28 -19.46 -8.15
N THR A 7 10.43 -19.99 -7.26
CA THR A 7 10.16 -21.44 -7.17
C THR A 7 9.17 -21.94 -8.22
N LEU A 8 8.39 -21.04 -8.82
CA LEU A 8 7.34 -21.39 -9.77
C LEU A 8 7.88 -21.72 -11.17
N SER A 9 7.17 -22.57 -11.89
CA SER A 9 7.40 -22.80 -13.33
C SER A 9 7.07 -21.54 -14.14
N LEU A 10 7.62 -21.43 -15.34
CA LEU A 10 7.33 -20.28 -16.24
C LEU A 10 5.82 -20.09 -16.50
N ARG A 11 5.08 -21.20 -16.66
CA ARG A 11 3.63 -21.14 -16.89
C ARG A 11 2.89 -20.53 -15.70
N GLU A 12 3.25 -20.94 -14.49
CA GLU A 12 2.65 -20.40 -13.26
C GLU A 12 3.02 -18.93 -13.05
N LYS A 13 4.29 -18.55 -13.29
CA LYS A 13 4.74 -17.16 -13.26
C LYS A 13 3.90 -16.29 -14.18
N LEU A 14 3.78 -16.67 -15.45
CA LEU A 14 3.00 -15.92 -16.44
C LEU A 14 1.50 -15.90 -16.09
N GLY A 15 0.95 -17.00 -15.60
CA GLY A 15 -0.44 -17.08 -15.19
C GLY A 15 -0.77 -16.15 -14.01
N GLN A 16 0.14 -16.04 -13.04
CA GLN A 16 -0.06 -15.16 -11.90
C GLN A 16 0.25 -13.69 -12.21
N LEU A 17 1.32 -13.39 -12.96
CA LEU A 17 1.63 -12.03 -13.40
C LEU A 17 0.53 -11.43 -14.29
N GLY A 18 -0.07 -12.24 -15.17
CA GLY A 18 -1.12 -11.81 -16.07
C GLY A 18 -2.53 -11.82 -15.47
N LYS A 19 -2.68 -12.26 -14.21
CA LYS A 19 -4.00 -12.34 -13.58
C LYS A 19 -4.50 -10.94 -13.24
N CYS A 20 -5.48 -10.47 -14.03
CA CYS A 20 -6.07 -9.16 -13.88
C CYS A 20 -7.50 -9.17 -14.41
N ARG A 21 -8.48 -9.02 -13.52
CA ARG A 21 -9.89 -8.95 -13.86
C ARG A 21 -10.56 -7.81 -13.11
N PHE A 22 -11.02 -6.80 -13.82
CA PHE A 22 -11.90 -5.79 -13.24
C PHE A 22 -13.25 -6.42 -12.90
N MET A 23 -13.62 -6.34 -11.64
CA MET A 23 -14.86 -6.94 -11.15
C MET A 23 -16.03 -6.01 -11.40
N LYS A 24 -17.19 -6.59 -11.69
CA LYS A 24 -18.44 -5.84 -11.86
C LYS A 24 -19.03 -5.50 -10.51
N ARG A 25 -19.74 -4.37 -10.42
CA ARG A 25 -20.38 -3.92 -9.19
C ARG A 25 -21.41 -4.92 -8.64
N GLU A 26 -22.10 -5.62 -9.52
CA GLU A 26 -23.10 -6.64 -9.16
C GLU A 26 -22.49 -7.83 -8.42
N GLU A 27 -21.20 -8.08 -8.56
CA GLU A 27 -20.50 -9.14 -7.82
C GLU A 27 -20.34 -8.84 -6.32
N PHE A 28 -20.66 -7.61 -5.90
CA PHE A 28 -20.57 -7.13 -4.53
C PHE A 28 -21.96 -6.86 -3.88
N ASN A 29 -23.05 -7.34 -4.48
CA ASN A 29 -24.40 -7.13 -3.96
C ASN A 29 -24.60 -7.66 -2.55
N ASP A 30 -23.86 -8.69 -2.14
CA ASP A 30 -23.89 -9.25 -0.78
C ASP A 30 -23.10 -8.40 0.23
N GLY A 31 -22.34 -7.40 -0.23
CA GLY A 31 -21.52 -6.53 0.61
C GLY A 31 -20.57 -7.32 1.50
N CYS A 32 -20.58 -7.03 2.81
CA CYS A 32 -19.77 -7.75 3.80
C CYS A 32 -20.50 -8.91 4.50
N ASN A 33 -21.68 -9.34 4.02
CA ASN A 33 -22.54 -10.33 4.69
C ASN A 33 -21.82 -11.67 4.93
N PHE A 34 -20.91 -12.08 4.04
CA PHE A 34 -20.16 -13.34 4.19
C PHE A 34 -19.33 -13.41 5.48
N ILE A 35 -18.85 -12.27 5.97
CA ILE A 35 -18.01 -12.18 7.18
C ILE A 35 -18.70 -11.43 8.34
N LYS A 36 -20.02 -11.20 8.24
CA LYS A 36 -20.75 -10.33 9.16
C LYS A 36 -20.71 -10.80 10.62
N ASP A 37 -20.83 -12.11 10.82
CA ASP A 37 -20.87 -12.70 12.16
C ASP A 37 -19.49 -13.24 12.60
N TRP A 38 -18.44 -12.88 11.88
CA TRP A 38 -17.09 -13.35 12.16
C TRP A 38 -16.41 -12.50 13.24
N ASN A 39 -15.58 -13.15 14.05
CA ASN A 39 -14.62 -12.48 14.90
C ASN A 39 -13.40 -12.07 14.06
N ILE A 40 -13.25 -10.78 13.84
CA ILE A 40 -12.16 -10.22 13.04
C ILE A 40 -11.13 -9.59 13.96
N VAL A 41 -9.90 -10.07 13.86
CA VAL A 41 -8.79 -9.59 14.68
C VAL A 41 -7.73 -8.95 13.78
N ILE A 42 -7.42 -7.68 14.02
CA ILE A 42 -6.37 -6.95 13.33
C ILE A 42 -5.09 -7.03 14.16
N VAL A 43 -4.00 -7.46 13.52
CA VAL A 43 -2.65 -7.45 14.07
C VAL A 43 -1.92 -6.23 13.53
N GLY A 44 -1.63 -5.28 14.44
CA GLY A 44 -1.05 -3.98 14.07
C GLY A 44 -2.11 -2.86 13.93
N CYS A 45 -1.87 -1.74 14.61
CA CYS A 45 -2.71 -0.56 14.56
C CYS A 45 -1.87 0.66 14.13
N GLY A 46 -1.36 0.59 12.90
CA GLY A 46 -0.77 1.72 12.17
C GLY A 46 -1.83 2.44 11.33
N ALA A 47 -1.42 3.27 10.36
CA ALA A 47 -2.35 4.02 9.53
C ALA A 47 -3.34 3.12 8.78
N GLN A 48 -2.87 2.04 8.13
CA GLN A 48 -3.75 1.08 7.47
C GLN A 48 -4.61 0.32 8.48
N GLY A 49 -3.99 -0.22 9.55
CA GLY A 49 -4.70 -1.03 10.55
C GLY A 49 -5.84 -0.27 11.20
N LEU A 50 -5.60 0.97 11.66
CA LEU A 50 -6.64 1.79 12.29
C LEU A 50 -7.78 2.12 11.31
N ASN A 51 -7.44 2.65 10.15
CA ASN A 51 -8.44 3.21 9.24
C ASN A 51 -9.28 2.13 8.55
N GLN A 52 -8.69 0.99 8.20
CA GLN A 52 -9.45 -0.16 7.72
C GLN A 52 -10.35 -0.73 8.83
N GLY A 53 -9.86 -0.85 10.07
CA GLY A 53 -10.67 -1.30 11.21
C GLY A 53 -11.87 -0.39 11.49
N LEU A 54 -11.69 0.92 11.39
CA LEU A 54 -12.78 1.90 11.51
C LEU A 54 -13.83 1.71 10.41
N ASN A 55 -13.41 1.53 9.15
CA ASN A 55 -14.33 1.32 8.04
C ASN A 55 -15.11 0.00 8.20
N MET A 56 -14.42 -1.07 8.59
CA MET A 56 -15.07 -2.38 8.84
C MET A 56 -16.07 -2.31 9.99
N ARG A 57 -15.74 -1.61 11.08
CA ARG A 57 -16.69 -1.39 12.20
C ARG A 57 -17.90 -0.59 11.75
N ASP A 58 -17.70 0.49 10.99
CA ASP A 58 -18.80 1.31 10.47
C ASP A 58 -19.65 0.54 9.43
N SER A 59 -19.11 -0.53 8.84
CA SER A 59 -19.83 -1.50 8.01
C SER A 59 -20.54 -2.58 8.83
N GLY A 60 -20.50 -2.51 10.16
CA GLY A 60 -21.24 -3.40 11.08
C GLY A 60 -20.50 -4.68 11.46
N LEU A 61 -19.17 -4.74 11.28
CA LEU A 61 -18.36 -5.90 11.64
C LEU A 61 -17.78 -5.79 13.05
N ASN A 62 -17.54 -6.96 13.68
CA ASN A 62 -16.96 -7.05 15.01
C ASN A 62 -15.41 -7.07 14.91
N ILE A 63 -14.76 -5.98 15.32
CA ILE A 63 -13.30 -5.78 15.18
C ILE A 63 -12.65 -5.68 16.54
N SER A 64 -11.53 -6.38 16.71
CA SER A 64 -10.62 -6.24 17.84
C SER A 64 -9.15 -6.18 17.36
N TYR A 65 -8.26 -5.71 18.23
CA TYR A 65 -6.84 -5.57 17.90
C TYR A 65 -5.98 -6.46 18.78
N ALA A 66 -5.24 -7.37 18.17
CA ALA A 66 -4.22 -8.15 18.84
C ALA A 66 -2.86 -7.46 18.72
N LEU A 67 -2.26 -7.10 19.85
CA LEU A 67 -0.99 -6.43 19.93
C LEU A 67 0.00 -7.25 20.78
N ARG A 68 1.31 -7.03 20.56
CA ARG A 68 2.33 -7.62 21.43
C ARG A 68 2.17 -7.11 22.85
N GLU A 69 2.32 -7.98 23.83
CA GLU A 69 2.20 -7.64 25.26
C GLU A 69 3.03 -6.40 25.65
N ALA A 70 4.27 -6.30 25.13
CA ALA A 70 5.13 -5.14 25.35
C ALA A 70 4.53 -3.82 24.82
N ALA A 71 3.74 -3.87 23.74
CA ALA A 71 3.07 -2.68 23.18
C ALA A 71 1.87 -2.27 24.03
N ILE A 72 1.17 -3.24 24.61
CA ILE A 72 0.05 -3.01 25.54
C ILE A 72 0.57 -2.43 26.84
N THR A 73 1.56 -3.09 27.47
CA THR A 73 2.13 -2.70 28.77
C THR A 73 2.75 -1.30 28.70
N SER A 74 3.49 -0.99 27.64
CA SER A 74 4.12 0.34 27.46
C SER A 74 3.17 1.37 26.84
N LYS A 75 1.90 1.02 26.60
CA LYS A 75 0.89 1.88 25.98
C LYS A 75 1.41 2.59 24.72
N ARG A 76 2.01 1.82 23.79
CA ARG A 76 2.52 2.37 22.54
C ARG A 76 1.39 3.02 21.73
N GLN A 77 1.75 3.84 20.75
CA GLN A 77 0.80 4.56 19.89
C GLN A 77 -0.28 3.65 19.29
N SER A 78 0.06 2.43 18.89
CA SER A 78 -0.90 1.44 18.36
C SER A 78 -1.96 1.04 19.39
N TRP A 79 -1.58 0.92 20.66
CA TRP A 79 -2.51 0.66 21.76
C TRP A 79 -3.40 1.87 22.03
N GLN A 80 -2.83 3.08 22.07
CA GLN A 80 -3.57 4.32 22.26
C GLN A 80 -4.61 4.50 21.17
N TRP A 81 -4.22 4.42 19.90
CA TRP A 81 -5.14 4.57 18.78
C TRP A 81 -6.29 3.57 18.81
N ALA A 82 -6.03 2.30 19.10
CA ALA A 82 -7.10 1.31 19.17
C ALA A 82 -8.06 1.60 20.34
N THR A 83 -7.53 1.89 21.54
CA THR A 83 -8.35 2.13 22.74
C THR A 83 -9.12 3.46 22.69
N GLU A 84 -8.52 4.53 22.20
CA GLU A 84 -9.16 5.84 22.03
C GLU A 84 -10.32 5.77 21.03
N ASN A 85 -10.24 4.86 20.06
CA ASN A 85 -11.33 4.61 19.11
C ASN A 85 -12.35 3.56 19.60
N GLY A 86 -12.24 3.10 20.86
CA GLY A 86 -13.20 2.21 21.49
C GLY A 86 -13.12 0.75 21.06
N PHE A 87 -11.99 0.30 20.49
CA PHE A 87 -11.80 -1.09 20.13
C PHE A 87 -11.31 -1.93 21.32
N THR A 88 -11.71 -3.20 21.35
CA THR A 88 -11.14 -4.19 22.24
C THR A 88 -9.69 -4.46 21.83
N VAL A 89 -8.78 -4.43 22.81
CA VAL A 89 -7.34 -4.73 22.62
C VAL A 89 -6.94 -5.85 23.56
N GLY A 90 -6.23 -6.84 23.03
CA GLY A 90 -5.67 -7.95 23.82
C GLY A 90 -4.37 -8.46 23.20
N THR A 91 -3.79 -9.48 23.82
CA THR A 91 -2.60 -10.16 23.30
C THR A 91 -2.95 -11.12 22.16
N TYR A 92 -1.94 -11.68 21.52
CA TYR A 92 -2.13 -12.70 20.49
C TYR A 92 -2.81 -13.94 21.07
N GLU A 93 -2.40 -14.36 22.28
CA GLU A 93 -2.91 -15.52 22.98
C GLU A 93 -4.38 -15.38 23.38
N GLU A 94 -4.80 -14.16 23.68
CA GLU A 94 -6.18 -13.88 24.12
C GLU A 94 -7.15 -13.83 22.94
N LEU A 95 -6.78 -13.20 21.84
CA LEU A 95 -7.74 -12.86 20.78
C LEU A 95 -7.66 -13.77 19.55
N ILE A 96 -6.47 -14.23 19.14
CA ILE A 96 -6.29 -14.99 17.91
C ILE A 96 -6.98 -16.37 17.93
N PRO A 97 -7.04 -17.12 19.06
CA PRO A 97 -7.70 -18.43 19.07
C PRO A 97 -9.20 -18.40 18.70
N GLN A 98 -9.85 -17.27 18.85
CA GLN A 98 -11.28 -17.12 18.54
C GLN A 98 -11.51 -16.44 17.17
N ALA A 99 -10.46 -15.94 16.51
CA ALA A 99 -10.57 -15.22 15.26
C ALA A 99 -10.97 -16.14 14.09
N ASP A 100 -11.95 -15.73 13.31
CA ASP A 100 -12.30 -16.31 12.01
C ASP A 100 -11.43 -15.73 10.90
N LEU A 101 -11.12 -14.43 11.01
CA LEU A 101 -10.29 -13.67 10.11
C LEU A 101 -9.25 -12.87 10.90
N VAL A 102 -7.99 -13.11 10.60
CA VAL A 102 -6.84 -12.37 11.15
C VAL A 102 -6.25 -11.51 10.04
N LEU A 103 -6.19 -10.19 10.27
CA LEU A 103 -5.59 -9.26 9.33
C LEU A 103 -4.20 -8.85 9.81
N ASN A 104 -3.18 -9.22 9.07
CA ASN A 104 -1.82 -8.72 9.33
C ASN A 104 -1.63 -7.35 8.64
N LEU A 105 -1.75 -6.28 9.41
CA LEU A 105 -1.58 -4.89 8.98
C LEU A 105 -0.42 -4.22 9.72
N THR A 106 0.59 -5.02 10.08
CA THR A 106 1.88 -4.54 10.57
C THR A 106 2.74 -4.02 9.40
N PRO A 107 3.79 -3.24 9.64
CA PRO A 107 4.78 -2.91 8.60
C PRO A 107 5.43 -4.17 8.01
N ASP A 108 5.75 -4.14 6.71
CA ASP A 108 6.28 -5.30 5.97
C ASP A 108 7.46 -5.98 6.67
N LYS A 109 8.42 -5.21 7.16
CA LYS A 109 9.58 -5.73 7.91
C LYS A 109 9.23 -6.51 9.19
N GLN A 110 7.99 -6.42 9.65
CA GLN A 110 7.51 -7.13 10.83
C GLN A 110 6.62 -8.32 10.46
N HIS A 111 6.26 -8.50 9.20
CA HIS A 111 5.31 -9.53 8.77
C HIS A 111 5.76 -10.93 9.19
N THR A 112 6.98 -11.34 8.86
CA THR A 112 7.47 -12.68 9.22
C THR A 112 7.45 -12.91 10.74
N SER A 113 7.88 -11.92 11.55
CA SER A 113 7.85 -12.06 13.01
C SER A 113 6.43 -12.08 13.57
N ALA A 114 5.53 -11.25 13.05
CA ALA A 114 4.14 -11.20 13.47
C ALA A 114 3.40 -12.49 13.10
N VAL A 115 3.52 -12.95 11.85
CA VAL A 115 2.86 -14.18 11.36
C VAL A 115 3.39 -15.42 12.09
N THR A 116 4.69 -15.50 12.32
CA THR A 116 5.30 -16.59 13.10
C THR A 116 4.74 -16.66 14.53
N ALA A 117 4.51 -15.51 15.16
CA ALA A 117 3.95 -15.44 16.50
C ALA A 117 2.44 -15.72 16.53
N VAL A 118 1.69 -15.29 15.52
CA VAL A 118 0.23 -15.39 15.45
C VAL A 118 -0.26 -16.75 14.96
N MET A 119 0.40 -17.32 13.94
CA MET A 119 -0.06 -18.54 13.26
C MET A 119 -0.27 -19.75 14.17
N PRO A 120 0.53 -20.01 15.23
CA PRO A 120 0.29 -21.12 16.16
C PRO A 120 -1.02 -20.99 16.93
N HIS A 121 -1.51 -19.78 17.16
CA HIS A 121 -2.75 -19.48 17.89
C HIS A 121 -3.99 -19.51 16.99
N MET A 122 -3.82 -19.44 15.67
CA MET A 122 -4.93 -19.43 14.72
C MET A 122 -5.68 -20.78 14.74
N LYS A 123 -7.01 -20.71 14.84
CA LYS A 123 -7.84 -21.91 14.77
C LYS A 123 -7.82 -22.55 13.37
N GLN A 124 -8.09 -23.85 13.32
CA GLN A 124 -8.18 -24.56 12.05
C GLN A 124 -9.27 -23.97 11.15
N GLY A 125 -8.96 -23.80 9.87
CA GLY A 125 -9.89 -23.28 8.87
C GLY A 125 -10.14 -21.76 8.96
N SER A 126 -9.39 -21.04 9.81
CA SER A 126 -9.45 -19.58 9.82
C SER A 126 -8.75 -18.96 8.61
N THR A 127 -8.87 -17.65 8.46
CA THR A 127 -8.29 -16.91 7.34
C THR A 127 -7.22 -15.93 7.84
N LEU A 128 -6.10 -15.88 7.13
CA LEU A 128 -5.08 -14.83 7.26
C LEU A 128 -5.17 -13.88 6.07
N ALA A 129 -5.32 -12.60 6.34
CA ALA A 129 -5.39 -11.57 5.31
C ALA A 129 -4.20 -10.61 5.39
N TYR A 130 -3.77 -10.15 4.22
CA TYR A 130 -2.74 -9.14 4.03
C TYR A 130 -3.28 -7.95 3.24
N SER A 131 -2.65 -6.78 3.38
CA SER A 131 -2.86 -5.63 2.48
C SER A 131 -1.70 -5.40 1.51
N HIS A 132 -0.61 -6.16 1.64
CA HIS A 132 0.52 -6.21 0.71
C HIS A 132 1.12 -7.62 0.71
N GLY A 133 1.48 -8.14 -0.46
CA GLY A 133 1.87 -9.55 -0.62
C GLY A 133 3.34 -9.87 -0.35
N PHE A 134 4.17 -8.90 0.08
CA PHE A 134 5.62 -9.03 0.20
C PHE A 134 6.05 -10.25 1.02
N ASN A 135 5.45 -10.47 2.17
CA ASN A 135 5.78 -11.59 3.07
C ASN A 135 5.63 -12.98 2.41
N ILE A 136 4.59 -13.15 1.60
CA ILE A 136 4.35 -14.40 0.85
C ILE A 136 5.30 -14.50 -0.34
N VAL A 137 5.41 -13.43 -1.14
CA VAL A 137 6.09 -13.48 -2.45
C VAL A 137 7.61 -13.37 -2.31
N GLU A 138 8.10 -12.40 -1.53
CA GLU A 138 9.51 -12.07 -1.45
C GLU A 138 10.23 -12.76 -0.28
N GLU A 139 9.62 -12.77 0.91
CA GLU A 139 10.16 -13.48 2.05
C GLU A 139 9.88 -14.99 2.00
N GLY A 140 8.92 -15.44 1.18
CA GLY A 140 8.57 -16.87 1.00
C GLY A 140 7.97 -17.50 2.27
N MET A 141 7.20 -16.70 3.03
CA MET A 141 6.57 -17.19 4.27
C MET A 141 5.62 -18.34 3.98
N GLN A 142 5.83 -19.46 4.66
CA GLN A 142 4.97 -20.64 4.55
C GLN A 142 3.85 -20.57 5.58
N ILE A 143 2.63 -20.63 5.11
CA ILE A 143 1.43 -20.64 5.97
C ILE A 143 0.89 -22.06 6.08
N ARG A 144 0.36 -22.42 7.24
CA ARG A 144 -0.29 -23.73 7.47
C ARG A 144 -1.33 -23.99 6.38
N SER A 145 -1.37 -25.19 5.86
CA SER A 145 -2.24 -25.60 4.73
C SER A 145 -3.74 -25.57 5.05
N ASP A 146 -4.12 -25.56 6.33
CA ASP A 146 -5.50 -25.46 6.80
C ASP A 146 -6.02 -24.01 6.88
N ILE A 147 -5.17 -23.00 6.66
CA ILE A 147 -5.51 -21.58 6.72
C ILE A 147 -5.74 -21.06 5.29
N THR A 148 -6.85 -20.35 5.08
CA THR A 148 -7.08 -19.60 3.86
C THR A 148 -6.25 -18.31 3.88
N VAL A 149 -5.55 -17.99 2.79
CA VAL A 149 -4.74 -16.76 2.67
C VAL A 149 -5.29 -15.87 1.56
N VAL A 150 -5.66 -14.65 1.95
CA VAL A 150 -6.18 -13.64 1.03
C VAL A 150 -5.40 -12.33 1.14
N MET A 151 -5.49 -11.52 0.11
CA MET A 151 -4.99 -10.15 0.12
C MET A 151 -6.09 -9.21 -0.29
N VAL A 152 -6.19 -8.08 0.42
CA VAL A 152 -7.05 -6.95 0.08
C VAL A 152 -6.22 -5.68 0.26
N ALA A 153 -5.79 -5.13 -0.86
CA ALA A 153 -4.83 -4.02 -0.95
C ALA A 153 -5.52 -2.75 -1.48
N PRO A 154 -5.99 -1.85 -0.60
CA PRO A 154 -6.41 -0.52 -1.02
C PRO A 154 -5.21 0.24 -1.61
N LYS A 155 -5.38 0.82 -2.82
CA LYS A 155 -4.29 1.49 -3.53
C LYS A 155 -4.21 2.98 -3.16
N CYS A 156 -4.02 3.25 -1.86
CA CYS A 156 -3.74 4.56 -1.32
C CYS A 156 -3.27 4.48 0.15
N PRO A 157 -2.72 5.57 0.73
CA PRO A 157 -2.39 5.65 2.15
C PRO A 157 -3.61 5.38 3.05
N GLY A 158 -3.37 4.85 4.26
CA GLY A 158 -4.44 4.46 5.19
C GLY A 158 -5.37 5.61 5.58
N THR A 159 -4.87 6.84 5.68
CA THR A 159 -5.68 8.04 5.92
C THR A 159 -6.71 8.27 4.82
N GLU A 160 -6.29 8.15 3.56
CA GLU A 160 -7.17 8.29 2.40
C GLU A 160 -8.22 7.18 2.32
N VAL A 161 -7.87 5.95 2.72
CA VAL A 161 -8.85 4.85 2.84
C VAL A 161 -10.02 5.27 3.73
N ARG A 162 -9.74 5.97 4.85
CA ARG A 162 -10.77 6.44 5.77
C ARG A 162 -11.57 7.61 5.21
N GLU A 163 -10.89 8.62 4.69
CA GLU A 163 -11.56 9.84 4.21
C GLU A 163 -12.46 9.54 3.00
N GLU A 164 -12.00 8.75 2.04
CA GLU A 164 -12.83 8.39 0.89
C GLU A 164 -13.99 7.45 1.27
N TYR A 165 -13.81 6.60 2.29
CA TYR A 165 -14.91 5.82 2.84
C TYR A 165 -16.01 6.72 3.44
N LYS A 166 -15.63 7.70 4.26
CA LYS A 166 -16.58 8.68 4.87
C LYS A 166 -17.31 9.49 3.80
N ARG A 167 -16.62 9.86 2.71
CA ARG A 167 -17.21 10.56 1.57
C ARG A 167 -18.18 9.68 0.76
N GLY A 168 -18.19 8.36 1.00
CA GLY A 168 -19.02 7.39 0.30
C GLY A 168 -18.44 6.90 -1.03
N PHE A 169 -17.22 7.30 -1.40
CA PHE A 169 -16.56 6.93 -2.65
C PHE A 169 -15.72 5.65 -2.54
N GLY A 170 -15.00 5.48 -1.43
CA GLY A 170 -14.01 4.42 -1.28
C GLY A 170 -12.78 4.62 -2.14
N VAL A 171 -11.88 3.63 -2.16
CA VAL A 171 -10.64 3.65 -2.95
C VAL A 171 -10.50 2.40 -3.79
N PRO A 172 -9.87 2.49 -4.99
CA PRO A 172 -9.59 1.32 -5.81
C PRO A 172 -8.85 0.26 -4.99
N THR A 173 -9.32 -0.97 -5.05
CA THR A 173 -8.81 -2.05 -4.20
C THR A 173 -8.47 -3.28 -5.03
N LEU A 174 -7.28 -3.82 -4.84
CA LEU A 174 -6.88 -5.08 -5.43
C LEU A 174 -7.17 -6.22 -4.45
N ILE A 175 -7.74 -7.32 -4.93
CA ILE A 175 -7.95 -8.53 -4.14
C ILE A 175 -7.28 -9.74 -4.78
N ALA A 176 -6.78 -10.65 -3.94
CA ALA A 176 -6.20 -11.90 -4.38
C ALA A 176 -6.41 -13.02 -3.37
N VAL A 177 -6.37 -14.26 -3.87
CA VAL A 177 -6.31 -15.48 -3.06
C VAL A 177 -4.99 -16.17 -3.35
N HIS A 178 -4.28 -16.59 -2.31
CA HIS A 178 -3.06 -17.37 -2.48
C HIS A 178 -3.42 -18.80 -2.89
N PRO A 179 -2.96 -19.28 -4.07
CA PRO A 179 -3.48 -20.52 -4.64
C PRO A 179 -3.14 -21.77 -3.82
N GLU A 180 -2.09 -21.73 -3.01
CA GLU A 180 -1.69 -22.84 -2.14
C GLU A 180 -2.42 -22.88 -0.79
N ASN A 181 -3.19 -21.82 -0.47
CA ASN A 181 -3.84 -21.64 0.81
C ASN A 181 -5.31 -21.19 0.66
N ASP A 182 -6.10 -22.04 0.02
CA ASP A 182 -7.57 -21.89 -0.04
C ASP A 182 -8.26 -23.27 0.10
N PRO A 183 -8.08 -23.95 1.25
CA PRO A 183 -8.53 -25.34 1.43
C PRO A 183 -10.04 -25.52 1.32
N GLN A 184 -10.82 -24.44 1.56
CA GLN A 184 -12.28 -24.47 1.50
C GLN A 184 -12.83 -23.89 0.19
N GLY A 185 -11.99 -23.28 -0.67
CA GLY A 185 -12.39 -22.66 -1.91
C GLY A 185 -13.25 -21.40 -1.73
N ASN A 186 -13.20 -20.76 -0.55
CA ASN A 186 -14.00 -19.58 -0.22
C ASN A 186 -13.19 -18.27 -0.12
N GLY A 187 -11.90 -18.32 -0.39
CA GLY A 187 -11.00 -17.19 -0.28
C GLY A 187 -11.45 -15.97 -1.08
N LEU A 188 -11.98 -16.17 -2.29
CA LEU A 188 -12.49 -15.05 -3.10
C LEU A 188 -13.73 -14.39 -2.47
N ALA A 189 -14.64 -15.17 -1.87
CA ALA A 189 -15.80 -14.62 -1.17
C ALA A 189 -15.39 -13.80 0.05
N ILE A 190 -14.40 -14.25 0.80
CA ILE A 190 -13.82 -13.55 1.95
C ILE A 190 -13.17 -12.23 1.48
N ALA A 191 -12.32 -12.27 0.46
CA ALA A 191 -11.64 -11.09 -0.07
C ALA A 191 -12.63 -10.03 -0.59
N LYS A 192 -13.70 -10.45 -1.27
CA LYS A 192 -14.79 -9.57 -1.72
C LYS A 192 -15.51 -8.91 -0.55
N ALA A 193 -15.89 -9.70 0.45
CA ALA A 193 -16.58 -9.18 1.64
C ALA A 193 -15.70 -8.19 2.42
N TYR A 194 -14.42 -8.47 2.55
CA TYR A 194 -13.46 -7.54 3.15
C TYR A 194 -13.30 -6.25 2.32
N ALA A 195 -13.16 -6.34 1.00
CA ALA A 195 -13.09 -5.16 0.13
C ALA A 195 -14.35 -4.28 0.24
N SER A 196 -15.54 -4.90 0.32
CA SER A 196 -16.79 -4.17 0.56
C SER A 196 -16.82 -3.51 1.93
N ALA A 197 -16.36 -4.21 2.98
CA ALA A 197 -16.35 -3.66 4.34
C ALA A 197 -15.42 -2.44 4.48
N THR A 198 -14.40 -2.32 3.64
CA THR A 198 -13.50 -1.15 3.60
C THR A 198 -13.92 -0.09 2.56
N GLY A 199 -14.96 -0.36 1.76
CA GLY A 199 -15.51 0.56 0.76
C GLY A 199 -14.89 0.45 -0.63
N GLY A 200 -14.01 -0.53 -0.86
CA GLY A 200 -13.34 -0.72 -2.16
C GLY A 200 -14.29 -1.00 -3.31
N ASP A 201 -15.40 -1.69 -3.06
CA ASP A 201 -16.47 -1.99 -4.03
C ASP A 201 -17.13 -0.74 -4.63
N ARG A 202 -17.06 0.39 -3.93
CA ARG A 202 -17.63 1.67 -4.40
C ARG A 202 -16.75 2.32 -5.47
N ALA A 203 -15.42 2.19 -5.34
CA ALA A 203 -14.44 2.78 -6.25
C ALA A 203 -14.05 1.82 -7.39
N GLY A 204 -14.11 0.52 -7.14
CA GLY A 204 -13.75 -0.54 -8.07
C GLY A 204 -12.77 -1.54 -7.49
N VAL A 205 -13.00 -2.81 -7.79
CA VAL A 205 -12.17 -3.93 -7.32
C VAL A 205 -11.53 -4.64 -8.50
N LEU A 206 -10.25 -4.93 -8.33
CA LEU A 206 -9.43 -5.67 -9.28
C LEU A 206 -9.06 -7.02 -8.67
N GLU A 207 -9.56 -8.13 -9.24
CA GLU A 207 -9.07 -9.47 -8.90
C GLU A 207 -7.73 -9.71 -9.59
N SER A 208 -6.71 -10.02 -8.81
CA SER A 208 -5.35 -10.24 -9.27
C SER A 208 -4.67 -11.39 -8.53
N SER A 209 -3.36 -11.38 -8.41
CA SER A 209 -2.57 -12.32 -7.64
C SER A 209 -1.63 -11.60 -6.67
N PHE A 210 -1.14 -12.30 -5.64
CA PHE A 210 -0.09 -11.80 -4.76
C PHE A 210 1.15 -11.37 -5.54
N ILE A 211 1.54 -12.16 -6.55
CA ILE A 211 2.72 -11.89 -7.38
C ILE A 211 2.53 -10.62 -8.22
N ALA A 212 1.41 -10.50 -8.93
CA ALA A 212 1.15 -9.34 -9.77
C ALA A 212 1.10 -8.05 -8.94
N GLU A 213 0.45 -8.10 -7.77
CA GLU A 213 0.41 -6.98 -6.83
C GLU A 213 1.79 -6.55 -6.40
N VAL A 214 2.58 -7.45 -5.81
CA VAL A 214 3.91 -7.12 -5.29
C VAL A 214 4.84 -6.60 -6.39
N LYS A 215 4.90 -7.29 -7.52
CA LYS A 215 5.82 -6.89 -8.60
C LYS A 215 5.43 -5.55 -9.24
N SER A 216 4.14 -5.27 -9.40
CA SER A 216 3.68 -3.99 -9.95
C SER A 216 3.80 -2.85 -8.95
N ASP A 217 3.53 -3.10 -7.67
CA ASP A 217 3.63 -2.11 -6.61
C ASP A 217 5.08 -1.67 -6.38
N LEU A 218 6.00 -2.63 -6.27
CA LEU A 218 7.43 -2.35 -6.18
C LEU A 218 7.97 -1.59 -7.40
N MET A 219 7.52 -1.92 -8.61
CA MET A 219 7.94 -1.22 -9.83
C MET A 219 7.32 0.18 -9.93
N GLY A 220 6.06 0.33 -9.57
CA GLY A 220 5.29 1.55 -9.78
C GLY A 220 5.35 2.51 -8.61
N GLU A 221 4.41 2.37 -7.70
CA GLU A 221 4.13 3.34 -6.63
C GLU A 221 5.31 3.53 -5.69
N GLN A 222 5.88 2.44 -5.19
CA GLN A 222 6.91 2.51 -4.16
C GLN A 222 8.27 3.01 -4.65
N THR A 223 8.56 2.93 -5.95
CA THR A 223 9.90 3.27 -6.46
C THR A 223 9.89 4.30 -7.58
N ILE A 224 9.43 3.92 -8.78
CA ILE A 224 9.55 4.77 -9.98
C ILE A 224 8.81 6.09 -9.82
N LEU A 225 7.54 6.06 -9.38
CA LEU A 225 6.75 7.29 -9.27
C LEU A 225 7.29 8.20 -8.18
N CYS A 226 7.57 7.66 -6.99
CA CYS A 226 8.13 8.43 -5.88
C CYS A 226 9.52 8.98 -6.22
N GLY A 227 10.39 8.16 -6.84
CA GLY A 227 11.72 8.60 -7.27
C GLY A 227 11.67 9.70 -8.31
N MET A 228 10.79 9.62 -9.30
CA MET A 228 10.63 10.65 -10.32
C MET A 228 10.07 11.96 -9.74
N LEU A 229 9.02 11.89 -8.91
CA LEU A 229 8.41 13.08 -8.30
C LEU A 229 9.40 13.81 -7.39
N GLN A 230 10.12 13.08 -6.54
CA GLN A 230 11.16 13.63 -5.68
C GLN A 230 12.26 14.32 -6.52
N THR A 231 12.77 13.64 -7.55
CA THR A 231 13.82 14.19 -8.41
C THR A 231 13.35 15.46 -9.12
N ALA A 232 12.13 15.46 -9.66
CA ALA A 232 11.56 16.62 -10.32
C ALA A 232 11.38 17.80 -9.35
N ALA A 233 10.91 17.54 -8.13
CA ALA A 233 10.75 18.59 -7.11
C ALA A 233 12.09 19.20 -6.71
N VAL A 234 13.08 18.39 -6.35
CA VAL A 234 14.39 18.86 -5.88
C VAL A 234 15.16 19.62 -6.98
N LEU A 235 15.24 19.03 -8.19
CA LEU A 235 15.95 19.67 -9.29
C LEU A 235 15.23 20.91 -9.80
N GLY A 236 13.93 20.88 -9.92
CA GLY A 236 13.12 22.04 -10.34
C GLY A 236 13.26 23.21 -9.36
N HIS A 237 13.15 22.93 -8.07
CA HIS A 237 13.34 23.93 -7.02
C HIS A 237 14.74 24.56 -7.08
N LYS A 238 15.76 23.71 -7.11
CA LYS A 238 17.15 24.20 -7.20
C LYS A 238 17.38 25.14 -8.38
N GLN A 239 16.88 24.77 -9.56
CA GLN A 239 17.04 25.58 -10.76
C GLN A 239 16.30 26.93 -10.66
N LEU A 240 15.09 26.96 -10.08
CA LEU A 240 14.35 28.21 -9.87
C LEU A 240 15.06 29.14 -8.90
N VAL A 241 15.55 28.63 -7.79
CA VAL A 241 16.26 29.41 -6.76
C VAL A 241 17.59 29.94 -7.30
N GLU A 242 18.35 29.17 -8.06
CA GLU A 242 19.58 29.60 -8.73
C GLU A 242 19.36 30.76 -9.72
N GLN A 243 18.17 30.87 -10.28
CA GLN A 243 17.76 32.01 -11.14
C GLN A 243 17.18 33.20 -10.36
N GLY A 244 17.15 33.14 -9.03
CA GLY A 244 16.71 34.23 -8.17
C GLY A 244 15.22 34.21 -7.79
N VAL A 245 14.51 33.09 -8.06
CA VAL A 245 13.14 32.93 -7.57
C VAL A 245 13.19 32.67 -6.06
N ASP A 246 12.26 33.30 -5.32
CA ASP A 246 12.14 33.05 -3.87
C ASP A 246 11.93 31.58 -3.56
N ALA A 247 12.66 31.07 -2.57
CA ALA A 247 12.72 29.64 -2.28
C ALA A 247 11.36 29.09 -1.79
N GLY A 248 10.66 29.81 -0.93
CA GLY A 248 9.34 29.40 -0.44
C GLY A 248 8.29 29.40 -1.55
N TYR A 249 8.30 30.44 -2.39
CA TYR A 249 7.43 30.50 -3.57
C TYR A 249 7.72 29.36 -4.56
N ALA A 250 8.98 29.10 -4.86
CA ALA A 250 9.38 27.99 -5.75
C ALA A 250 8.89 26.65 -5.24
N ARG A 251 9.02 26.38 -3.93
CA ARG A 251 8.51 25.16 -3.27
C ARG A 251 7.00 25.02 -3.46
N LYS A 252 6.22 26.04 -3.11
CA LYS A 252 4.75 26.01 -3.26
C LYS A 252 4.32 25.84 -4.71
N LEU A 253 4.95 26.53 -5.64
CA LEU A 253 4.65 26.41 -7.07
C LEU A 253 4.81 24.98 -7.57
N LEU A 254 5.91 24.31 -7.19
CA LEU A 254 6.16 22.93 -7.59
C LEU A 254 5.19 21.95 -6.93
N GLN A 255 4.89 22.13 -5.64
CA GLN A 255 3.91 21.27 -4.93
C GLN A 255 2.54 21.32 -5.63
N TYR A 256 1.98 22.50 -5.85
CA TYR A 256 0.70 22.66 -6.55
C TYR A 256 0.76 22.20 -8.01
N GLY A 257 1.88 22.43 -8.69
CA GLY A 257 2.08 21.99 -10.05
C GLY A 257 2.05 20.46 -10.19
N LEU A 258 2.72 19.75 -9.29
CA LEU A 258 2.71 18.29 -9.24
C LEU A 258 1.30 17.75 -8.93
N GLU A 259 0.62 18.29 -7.91
CA GLU A 259 -0.75 17.92 -7.56
C GLU A 259 -1.71 18.09 -8.75
N THR A 260 -1.75 19.27 -9.34
CA THR A 260 -2.64 19.58 -10.48
C THR A 260 -2.38 18.70 -11.69
N THR A 261 -1.10 18.41 -11.96
CA THR A 261 -0.69 17.58 -13.10
C THR A 261 -1.11 16.13 -12.89
N THR A 262 -0.86 15.57 -11.69
CA THR A 262 -1.25 14.20 -11.36
C THR A 262 -2.77 14.03 -11.33
N GLU A 263 -3.52 15.02 -10.87
CA GLU A 263 -4.99 15.01 -10.92
C GLU A 263 -5.50 14.98 -12.38
N GLY A 264 -4.85 15.73 -13.28
CA GLY A 264 -5.14 15.65 -14.72
C GLY A 264 -4.92 14.26 -15.31
N LEU A 265 -3.85 13.60 -14.89
CA LEU A 265 -3.53 12.23 -15.29
C LEU A 265 -4.57 11.23 -14.79
N LYS A 266 -4.98 11.34 -13.52
CA LYS A 266 -5.97 10.47 -12.86
C LYS A 266 -7.31 10.45 -13.59
N HIS A 267 -7.80 11.59 -14.05
CA HIS A 267 -9.14 11.73 -14.63
C HIS A 267 -9.25 11.49 -16.14
N GLY A 268 -8.18 11.30 -16.85
CA GLY A 268 -8.28 11.09 -18.30
C GLY A 268 -6.99 10.70 -19.00
N GLY A 269 -6.03 10.21 -18.22
CA GLY A 269 -4.73 9.76 -18.72
C GLY A 269 -3.84 10.89 -19.23
N ILE A 270 -2.75 10.50 -19.89
CA ILE A 270 -1.71 11.42 -20.37
C ILE A 270 -2.27 12.49 -21.30
N THR A 271 -3.17 12.13 -22.22
CA THR A 271 -3.78 13.08 -23.16
C THR A 271 -4.53 14.19 -22.41
N ASN A 272 -5.37 13.83 -21.44
CA ASN A 272 -6.11 14.80 -20.65
C ASN A 272 -5.18 15.71 -19.81
N MET A 273 -4.14 15.14 -19.23
CA MET A 273 -3.12 15.90 -18.52
C MET A 273 -2.46 16.93 -19.45
N MET A 274 -2.03 16.50 -20.64
CA MET A 274 -1.36 17.36 -21.63
C MET A 274 -2.29 18.43 -22.21
N ASP A 275 -3.57 18.13 -22.41
CA ASP A 275 -4.54 19.07 -22.98
C ASP A 275 -4.86 20.25 -22.08
N ARG A 276 -4.53 20.19 -20.80
CA ARG A 276 -4.65 21.31 -19.86
C ARG A 276 -3.52 22.32 -19.99
N LEU A 277 -2.44 21.99 -20.72
CA LEU A 277 -1.30 22.86 -20.92
C LEU A 277 -1.50 23.80 -22.13
N SER A 278 -0.82 24.95 -22.12
CA SER A 278 -0.71 25.82 -23.31
C SER A 278 0.08 25.15 -24.43
N ASN A 279 -0.17 25.53 -25.68
CA ASN A 279 0.52 24.90 -26.81
C ASN A 279 2.07 24.95 -26.75
N PRO A 280 2.71 26.07 -26.40
CA PRO A 280 4.17 26.09 -26.23
C PRO A 280 4.65 25.14 -25.15
N ALA A 281 3.96 25.07 -24.01
CA ALA A 281 4.30 24.17 -22.92
C ALA A 281 4.16 22.70 -23.34
N LYS A 282 3.11 22.34 -24.09
CA LYS A 282 2.94 20.99 -24.64
C LYS A 282 4.12 20.58 -25.51
N ILE A 283 4.54 21.42 -26.44
CA ILE A 283 5.65 21.11 -27.34
C ILE A 283 6.92 20.82 -26.54
N LYS A 284 7.28 21.69 -25.58
CA LYS A 284 8.46 21.46 -24.77
C LYS A 284 8.35 20.27 -23.84
N ALA A 285 7.17 19.99 -23.31
CA ALA A 285 6.92 18.81 -22.48
C ALA A 285 7.08 17.50 -23.28
N PHE A 286 6.65 17.47 -24.56
CA PHE A 286 6.89 16.33 -25.44
C PHE A 286 8.38 16.14 -25.75
N ASP A 287 9.08 17.21 -26.12
CA ASP A 287 10.53 17.14 -26.38
C ASP A 287 11.29 16.61 -25.15
N MET A 288 10.99 17.16 -23.98
CA MET A 288 11.60 16.72 -22.72
C MET A 288 11.27 15.27 -22.40
N SER A 289 10.05 14.81 -22.67
CA SER A 289 9.66 13.43 -22.50
C SER A 289 10.51 12.48 -23.35
N GLU A 290 10.80 12.84 -24.61
CA GLU A 290 11.64 12.01 -25.48
C GLU A 290 13.11 11.97 -24.98
N GLU A 291 13.64 13.08 -24.51
CA GLU A 291 14.98 13.12 -23.89
C GLU A 291 15.02 12.25 -22.62
N LEU A 292 14.03 12.39 -21.74
CA LEU A 292 13.91 11.62 -20.50
C LEU A 292 13.77 10.12 -20.75
N LYS A 293 13.03 9.69 -21.78
CA LYS A 293 12.91 8.27 -22.15
C LYS A 293 14.26 7.63 -22.44
N VAL A 294 15.17 8.35 -23.10
CA VAL A 294 16.51 7.84 -23.39
C VAL A 294 17.32 7.61 -22.10
N ILE A 295 17.22 8.55 -21.16
CA ILE A 295 17.95 8.49 -19.88
C ILE A 295 17.33 7.46 -18.93
N LEU A 296 16.01 7.44 -18.83
CA LEU A 296 15.30 6.64 -17.82
C LEU A 296 15.09 5.18 -18.22
N ARG A 297 14.94 4.87 -19.52
CA ARG A 297 14.69 3.50 -19.99
C ARG A 297 15.62 2.46 -19.38
N PRO A 298 16.97 2.61 -19.46
CA PRO A 298 17.88 1.60 -18.91
C PRO A 298 17.77 1.48 -17.38
N LEU A 299 17.39 2.55 -16.68
CA LEU A 299 17.14 2.51 -15.24
C LEU A 299 15.87 1.71 -14.91
N PHE A 300 14.79 1.90 -15.69
CA PHE A 300 13.54 1.19 -15.51
C PHE A 300 13.67 -0.31 -15.83
N GLU A 301 14.36 -0.63 -16.93
CA GLU A 301 14.64 -2.02 -17.33
C GLU A 301 15.44 -2.73 -16.24
N LYS A 302 16.56 -2.13 -15.81
CA LYS A 302 17.37 -2.68 -14.72
C LYS A 302 16.56 -2.86 -13.42
N HIS A 303 15.78 -1.87 -13.05
CA HIS A 303 14.99 -1.94 -11.81
C HIS A 303 13.92 -3.05 -11.87
N MET A 304 13.25 -3.20 -13.02
CA MET A 304 12.30 -4.29 -13.22
C MET A 304 12.99 -5.66 -13.15
N ASP A 305 14.16 -5.80 -13.73
CA ASP A 305 14.97 -7.03 -13.63
C ASP A 305 15.35 -7.32 -12.17
N ASP A 306 15.77 -6.30 -11.41
CA ASP A 306 16.09 -6.44 -9.98
C ASP A 306 14.87 -6.88 -9.15
N ILE A 307 13.68 -6.38 -9.47
CA ILE A 307 12.42 -6.80 -8.83
C ILE A 307 12.08 -8.26 -9.20
N ILE A 308 12.12 -8.61 -10.49
CA ILE A 308 11.74 -9.95 -10.96
C ILE A 308 12.70 -11.02 -10.41
N GLU A 309 13.98 -10.72 -10.36
CA GLU A 309 14.99 -11.65 -9.85
C GLU A 309 15.09 -11.68 -8.31
N GLY A 310 14.43 -10.74 -7.62
CA GLY A 310 14.43 -10.64 -6.16
C GLY A 310 15.67 -9.95 -5.57
N ARG A 311 16.53 -9.34 -6.39
CA ARG A 311 17.69 -8.57 -5.91
C ARG A 311 17.26 -7.33 -5.13
N PHE A 312 16.24 -6.61 -5.63
CA PHE A 312 15.69 -5.46 -4.94
C PHE A 312 15.19 -5.83 -3.54
N SER A 313 14.37 -6.87 -3.43
CA SER A 313 13.84 -7.33 -2.15
C SER A 313 14.93 -7.81 -1.20
N ALA A 314 15.98 -8.47 -1.72
CA ALA A 314 17.12 -8.88 -0.93
C ALA A 314 17.87 -7.68 -0.32
N THR A 315 18.11 -6.62 -1.11
CA THR A 315 18.74 -5.38 -0.65
C THR A 315 17.90 -4.68 0.42
N MET A 316 16.59 -4.65 0.23
CA MET A 316 15.66 -4.04 1.21
C MET A 316 15.65 -4.82 2.52
N MET A 317 15.60 -6.16 2.47
CA MET A 317 15.66 -7.01 3.66
C MET A 317 17.01 -6.92 4.39
N GLU A 318 18.11 -6.71 3.65
CA GLU A 318 19.42 -6.47 4.23
C GLU A 318 19.47 -5.14 5.01
N ASP A 319 18.88 -4.07 4.47
CA ASP A 319 18.78 -2.80 5.20
C ASP A 319 17.93 -2.93 6.46
N TRP A 320 16.81 -3.66 6.40
CA TRP A 320 15.98 -3.98 7.58
C TRP A 320 16.76 -4.72 8.67
N ALA A 321 17.61 -5.67 8.28
CA ALA A 321 18.44 -6.43 9.21
C ALA A 321 19.56 -5.56 9.86
N ASN A 322 19.90 -4.44 9.21
CA ASN A 322 20.87 -3.46 9.68
C ASN A 322 20.21 -2.19 10.27
N ASP A 323 19.02 -2.33 10.86
CA ASP A 323 18.31 -1.24 11.53
C ASP A 323 17.96 -0.04 10.62
N ASP A 324 17.66 -0.31 9.35
CA ASP A 324 17.27 0.69 8.34
C ASP A 324 18.35 1.76 8.10
N VAL A 325 19.62 1.43 8.21
CA VAL A 325 20.73 2.42 8.18
C VAL A 325 20.77 3.23 6.89
N ASN A 326 20.54 2.60 5.73
CA ASN A 326 20.52 3.30 4.45
C ASN A 326 19.30 4.22 4.34
N LEU A 327 18.14 3.73 4.76
CA LEU A 327 16.89 4.53 4.79
C LEU A 327 17.05 5.76 5.69
N LEU A 328 17.61 5.61 6.88
CA LEU A 328 17.80 6.71 7.82
C LEU A 328 18.83 7.72 7.31
N THR A 329 19.90 7.26 6.68
CA THR A 329 20.91 8.12 6.05
C THR A 329 20.28 8.94 4.93
N TRP A 330 19.59 8.27 3.99
CA TRP A 330 18.89 8.97 2.91
C TRP A 330 17.89 9.99 3.43
N ARG A 331 17.12 9.66 4.47
CA ARG A 331 16.14 10.57 5.06
C ARG A 331 16.80 11.83 5.65
N ALA A 332 17.96 11.65 6.30
CA ALA A 332 18.74 12.78 6.83
C ALA A 332 19.26 13.67 5.69
N GLU A 333 19.82 13.09 4.64
CA GLU A 333 20.29 13.83 3.46
C GLU A 333 19.16 14.58 2.75
N THR A 334 17.99 13.95 2.62
CA THR A 334 16.82 14.58 1.99
C THR A 334 16.35 15.81 2.77
N ALA A 335 16.35 15.75 4.09
CA ALA A 335 15.95 16.86 4.96
C ALA A 335 16.87 18.09 4.82
N GLU A 336 18.10 17.93 4.32
CA GLU A 336 19.06 19.00 4.06
C GLU A 336 18.96 19.58 2.64
N THR A 337 18.02 19.14 1.82
CA THR A 337 17.83 19.69 0.46
C THR A 337 17.24 21.10 0.53
N SER A 338 17.58 21.92 -0.46
CA SER A 338 17.03 23.28 -0.57
C SER A 338 15.52 23.32 -0.67
N PHE A 339 14.89 22.24 -1.14
CA PHE A 339 13.44 22.08 -1.21
C PHE A 339 12.83 21.93 0.20
N GLU A 340 13.38 21.05 1.04
CA GLU A 340 12.90 20.81 2.39
C GLU A 340 13.18 21.98 3.34
N LEU A 341 14.33 22.63 3.17
CA LEU A 341 14.73 23.81 3.97
C LEU A 341 14.06 25.12 3.54
N ALA A 342 13.34 25.13 2.41
CA ALA A 342 12.63 26.32 1.97
C ALA A 342 11.54 26.72 2.97
N PRO A 343 11.38 28.04 3.30
CA PRO A 343 10.33 28.48 4.20
C PRO A 343 8.94 28.11 3.67
N ASP A 344 8.04 27.72 4.58
CA ASP A 344 6.63 27.62 4.24
C ASP A 344 6.10 29.03 3.98
N CYS A 345 5.66 29.28 2.75
CA CYS A 345 4.83 30.42 2.46
C CYS A 345 3.41 30.07 2.93
N ASP A 346 3.15 30.20 4.23
CA ASP A 346 1.80 30.15 4.77
C ASP A 346 1.04 31.37 4.23
N THR A 347 0.36 31.16 3.12
CA THR A 347 -0.82 31.96 2.86
C THR A 347 -1.86 31.42 3.84
N GLU A 348 -1.99 32.07 5.01
CA GLU A 348 -3.22 32.00 5.79
C GLU A 348 -4.35 32.44 4.86
N ILE A 349 -4.98 31.49 4.22
CA ILE A 349 -6.32 31.70 3.68
C ILE A 349 -7.20 31.66 4.93
N THR A 350 -7.29 32.81 5.58
CA THR A 350 -8.35 33.05 6.55
C THR A 350 -9.65 32.92 5.77
N GLU A 351 -10.39 31.85 6.04
CA GLU A 351 -11.78 31.71 5.63
C GLU A 351 -12.53 32.95 6.16
N GLN A 352 -12.94 33.85 5.25
CA GLN A 352 -13.90 34.93 5.50
C GLN A 352 -15.29 34.45 5.11
#